data_2d380fa15a5ef01a7ef67cd016db77aa
#
_entry.id   2d380fa15a5ef01a7ef67cd016db77aa
#
_cell.length_a   1.000
_cell.length_b   1.000
_cell.length_c   1.000
_cell.angle_alpha   90.00
_cell.angle_beta   90.00
_cell.angle_gamma   90.00
#
_symmetry.space_group_name_H-M   'P 1'
#
loop_
_entity.id
_entity.type
_entity.pdbx_description
1 polymer ?
#
loop_
_entity_poly.entity_id
_entity_poly.type
_entity_poly.pdbx_seq_one_letter_code
_entity_poly.pdbx_strand_id
1 'polypeptide(L)'
;MFILLFVFLCCFPVVSHAAVSTEECLGCHEAYKGSVHSELSCTDCHGEVTKIPHAEKLPKPSCSECHDDMVKRFNSSVHAIKGIGCKECHDVHFLNKTAKQRIDAPVCVRCHKETCAVYDNSAHYKKGAVSCTGCHNPHNIKTYKELNANERMAVCSRCHKNYTDKHRWLPNTMLHFTYLECATCHSPRSEKSMVFFFARREGQKKAPLTFGDFTGILGSGGKISMLAQIERDRVATSADIEALFAVLQKGLGRDLLLDASILVTKVYHDHSVKVAAEESCDRCHSKEASFYESMYLILPAQQGNLYLPVKGTLLSSYPLQMVLDIVLIGQGKIKQADIDGLFKLGPNERANYIKELGYKWIDLVGLALLLLVLFFVPLHLVLRVLICR
;
A
#
# COMPACT_ATOMS: atom_id res chain seq x y z
N MET A 1 -53.16 8.29 -74.44
CA MET A 1 -52.62 9.52 -73.73
C MET A 1 -51.46 9.06 -72.86
N PHE A 2 -50.25 9.14 -73.45
CA PHE A 2 -48.99 8.68 -72.79
C PHE A 2 -48.41 9.81 -71.98
N ILE A 3 -48.21 9.57 -70.66
CA ILE A 3 -47.50 10.49 -69.78
C ILE A 3 -46.09 10.01 -69.77
N LEU A 4 -45.16 10.79 -70.35
CA LEU A 4 -43.71 10.64 -70.28
C LEU A 4 -43.24 11.20 -68.92
N LEU A 5 -42.82 10.26 -68.05
CA LEU A 5 -42.18 10.64 -66.78
C LEU A 5 -40.70 10.86 -67.06
N PHE A 6 -40.27 12.14 -67.05
CA PHE A 6 -38.87 12.53 -67.13
C PHE A 6 -38.22 12.36 -65.75
N VAL A 7 -37.43 11.29 -65.64
CA VAL A 7 -36.55 11.12 -64.41
C VAL A 7 -35.32 11.97 -64.61
N PHE A 8 -35.27 13.10 -63.92
CA PHE A 8 -34.09 13.91 -63.83
C PHE A 8 -33.08 13.23 -62.87
N LEU A 9 -32.08 12.49 -63.41
CA LEU A 9 -30.96 11.96 -62.66
C LEU A 9 -30.03 13.13 -62.30
N CYS A 10 -30.18 13.69 -61.11
CA CYS A 10 -29.22 14.62 -60.55
C CYS A 10 -27.93 13.87 -60.26
N CYS A 11 -26.98 13.87 -61.17
CA CYS A 11 -25.57 13.55 -60.91
C CYS A 11 -25.01 14.67 -60.05
N PHE A 12 -25.08 14.49 -58.73
CA PHE A 12 -24.22 15.27 -57.84
C PHE A 12 -22.80 14.77 -58.03
N PRO A 13 -21.80 15.60 -58.36
CA PRO A 13 -20.41 15.20 -58.32
C PRO A 13 -20.08 14.86 -56.85
N VAL A 14 -19.86 13.60 -56.59
CA VAL A 14 -19.21 13.21 -55.33
C VAL A 14 -17.78 13.78 -55.41
N VAL A 15 -17.56 14.92 -54.79
CA VAL A 15 -16.22 15.44 -54.62
C VAL A 15 -15.50 14.49 -53.64
N SER A 16 -14.89 13.47 -54.19
CA SER A 16 -13.95 12.63 -53.47
C SER A 16 -12.75 13.56 -53.12
N HIS A 17 -12.69 13.99 -51.87
CA HIS A 17 -11.47 14.59 -51.38
C HIS A 17 -10.47 13.43 -51.30
N ALA A 18 -9.48 13.44 -52.19
CA ALA A 18 -8.37 12.54 -52.11
C ALA A 18 -7.69 12.74 -50.75
N ALA A 19 -7.67 11.71 -49.93
CA ALA A 19 -6.93 11.74 -48.65
C ALA A 19 -5.44 12.02 -48.95
N VAL A 20 -4.81 12.86 -48.16
CA VAL A 20 -3.38 13.12 -48.26
C VAL A 20 -2.61 11.82 -48.10
N SER A 21 -1.73 11.52 -49.06
CA SER A 21 -0.99 10.26 -49.07
C SER A 21 0.23 10.30 -48.11
N THR A 22 0.66 9.12 -47.68
CA THR A 22 1.89 9.00 -46.85
C THR A 22 3.12 9.54 -47.60
N GLU A 23 3.22 9.34 -48.92
CA GLU A 23 4.33 9.82 -49.76
C GLU A 23 4.42 11.35 -49.76
N GLU A 24 3.28 12.02 -49.79
CA GLU A 24 3.24 13.48 -49.72
C GLU A 24 3.77 13.99 -48.36
N CYS A 25 3.44 13.32 -47.28
CA CYS A 25 3.95 13.62 -45.94
C CYS A 25 5.46 13.40 -45.84
N LEU A 26 5.98 12.32 -46.40
CA LEU A 26 7.41 11.95 -46.40
C LEU A 26 8.26 12.87 -47.22
N GLY A 27 7.69 13.72 -48.06
CA GLY A 27 8.41 14.81 -48.76
C GLY A 27 9.02 15.86 -47.82
N CYS A 28 8.43 16.02 -46.63
CA CYS A 28 8.89 16.93 -45.57
C CYS A 28 9.25 16.27 -44.27
N HIS A 29 8.67 15.08 -43.97
CA HIS A 29 8.84 14.35 -42.72
C HIS A 29 9.59 13.01 -42.96
N GLU A 30 10.88 12.96 -42.63
CA GLU A 30 11.71 11.76 -42.89
C GLU A 30 11.57 10.64 -41.86
N ALA A 31 10.97 10.84 -40.72
CA ALA A 31 11.22 10.12 -39.49
C ALA A 31 10.31 8.92 -39.20
N TYR A 32 9.63 8.34 -40.19
CA TYR A 32 8.63 7.27 -39.92
C TYR A 32 9.10 5.84 -40.21
N LYS A 33 10.20 5.67 -40.93
CA LYS A 33 10.68 4.36 -41.36
C LYS A 33 11.22 3.53 -40.20
N GLY A 34 10.67 2.33 -40.02
CA GLY A 34 11.12 1.36 -39.01
C GLY A 34 10.33 1.32 -37.70
N SER A 35 9.32 2.16 -37.55
CA SER A 35 8.36 2.08 -36.43
C SER A 35 7.51 0.79 -36.49
N VAL A 36 7.03 0.33 -35.35
CA VAL A 36 5.99 -0.74 -35.28
C VAL A 36 4.71 -0.37 -36.01
N HIS A 37 4.46 0.93 -36.21
CA HIS A 37 3.31 1.50 -36.90
C HIS A 37 3.60 1.79 -38.39
N SER A 38 4.77 1.40 -38.93
CA SER A 38 5.21 1.75 -40.29
C SER A 38 4.29 1.24 -41.42
N GLU A 39 3.36 0.33 -41.11
CA GLU A 39 2.37 -0.18 -42.07
C GLU A 39 1.07 0.67 -42.10
N LEU A 40 0.91 1.58 -41.14
CA LEU A 40 -0.22 2.51 -41.08
C LEU A 40 0.06 3.73 -41.96
N SER A 41 -1.00 4.37 -42.49
CA SER A 41 -0.89 5.66 -43.13
C SER A 41 -0.69 6.77 -42.07
N CYS A 42 -0.08 7.88 -42.46
CA CYS A 42 0.05 9.03 -41.57
C CYS A 42 -1.33 9.53 -41.10
N THR A 43 -2.32 9.48 -41.97
CA THR A 43 -3.68 9.93 -41.71
C THR A 43 -4.46 8.98 -40.79
N ASP A 44 -4.03 7.74 -40.58
CA ASP A 44 -4.66 6.85 -39.59
C ASP A 44 -4.51 7.39 -38.17
N CYS A 45 -3.45 8.17 -37.91
CA CYS A 45 -3.24 8.86 -36.63
C CYS A 45 -3.50 10.36 -36.73
N HIS A 46 -3.19 10.97 -37.88
CA HIS A 46 -3.30 12.41 -38.15
C HIS A 46 -4.48 12.73 -39.11
N GLY A 47 -5.65 12.15 -38.83
CA GLY A 47 -6.85 12.27 -39.67
C GLY A 47 -7.35 13.69 -39.89
N GLU A 48 -6.93 14.64 -39.07
CA GLU A 48 -7.24 16.06 -39.22
C GLU A 48 -6.44 16.74 -40.36
N VAL A 49 -5.43 16.08 -40.92
CA VAL A 49 -4.62 16.60 -42.02
C VAL A 49 -5.28 16.24 -43.32
N THR A 50 -6.06 17.21 -43.84
CA THR A 50 -6.81 17.04 -45.12
C THR A 50 -6.16 17.75 -46.29
N LYS A 51 -5.09 18.53 -46.04
CA LYS A 51 -4.36 19.29 -47.07
C LYS A 51 -2.92 19.59 -46.65
N ILE A 52 -2.04 19.78 -47.65
CA ILE A 52 -0.66 20.20 -47.46
C ILE A 52 -0.49 21.56 -48.15
N PRO A 53 0.16 22.57 -47.50
CA PRO A 53 0.68 22.52 -46.13
C PRO A 53 -0.44 22.56 -45.09
N HIS A 54 -0.19 21.86 -44.00
CA HIS A 54 -1.11 21.82 -42.86
C HIS A 54 -0.79 22.87 -41.78
N ALA A 55 -1.65 23.04 -40.79
CA ALA A 55 -1.43 23.93 -39.68
C ALA A 55 -0.19 23.51 -38.85
N GLU A 56 0.54 24.48 -38.32
CA GLU A 56 1.75 24.24 -37.54
C GLU A 56 1.51 23.39 -36.25
N LYS A 57 0.32 23.53 -35.66
CA LYS A 57 -0.13 22.75 -34.50
C LYS A 57 -1.30 21.87 -34.91
N LEU A 58 -1.07 20.58 -34.92
CA LEU A 58 -2.11 19.55 -35.12
C LEU A 58 -2.70 19.09 -33.80
N PRO A 59 -3.96 18.68 -33.79
CA PRO A 59 -4.54 17.95 -32.68
C PRO A 59 -3.71 16.69 -32.35
N LYS A 60 -3.69 16.30 -31.09
CA LYS A 60 -2.98 15.08 -30.67
C LYS A 60 -3.77 13.88 -31.12
N PRO A 61 -3.14 12.89 -31.78
CA PRO A 61 -3.81 11.65 -32.15
C PRO A 61 -4.37 10.91 -30.95
N SER A 62 -5.50 10.24 -31.14
CA SER A 62 -6.11 9.36 -30.13
C SER A 62 -5.54 7.96 -30.26
N CYS A 63 -4.87 7.47 -29.22
CA CYS A 63 -4.38 6.09 -29.18
C CYS A 63 -5.49 5.08 -28.87
N SER A 64 -6.66 5.53 -28.38
CA SER A 64 -7.76 4.66 -27.92
C SER A 64 -8.48 3.94 -29.06
N GLU A 65 -8.36 4.39 -30.30
CA GLU A 65 -8.99 3.74 -31.45
C GLU A 65 -8.45 2.33 -31.70
N CYS A 66 -7.18 2.11 -31.42
CA CYS A 66 -6.51 0.81 -31.56
C CYS A 66 -6.06 0.19 -30.22
N HIS A 67 -5.78 1.04 -29.22
CA HIS A 67 -5.24 0.62 -27.91
C HIS A 67 -6.24 0.87 -26.76
N ASP A 68 -7.56 0.66 -26.99
CA ASP A 68 -8.62 0.98 -26.04
C ASP A 68 -8.41 0.36 -24.65
N ASP A 69 -8.12 -0.94 -24.58
CA ASP A 69 -7.88 -1.64 -23.31
C ASP A 69 -6.65 -1.09 -22.54
N MET A 70 -5.63 -0.68 -23.28
CA MET A 70 -4.42 -0.10 -22.70
C MET A 70 -4.73 1.30 -22.16
N VAL A 71 -5.46 2.11 -22.92
CA VAL A 71 -5.86 3.47 -22.52
C VAL A 71 -6.77 3.41 -21.31
N LYS A 72 -7.75 2.50 -21.26
CA LYS A 72 -8.61 2.30 -20.08
C LYS A 72 -7.80 2.00 -18.82
N ARG A 73 -6.84 1.07 -18.91
CA ARG A 73 -5.96 0.76 -17.78
C ARG A 73 -5.06 1.92 -17.39
N PHE A 74 -4.51 2.62 -18.38
CA PHE A 74 -3.61 3.75 -18.15
C PHE A 74 -4.33 4.92 -17.47
N ASN A 75 -5.57 5.19 -17.82
CA ASN A 75 -6.35 6.31 -17.26
C ASN A 75 -6.53 6.21 -15.72
N SER A 76 -6.44 5.01 -15.15
CA SER A 76 -6.45 4.80 -13.70
C SER A 76 -5.06 4.87 -13.05
N SER A 77 -3.99 5.06 -13.83
CA SER A 77 -2.63 5.12 -13.32
C SER A 77 -2.29 6.49 -12.72
N VAL A 78 -1.34 6.50 -11.80
CA VAL A 78 -0.80 7.75 -11.23
C VAL A 78 -0.25 8.67 -12.31
N HIS A 79 0.34 8.14 -13.36
CA HIS A 79 0.87 8.92 -14.47
C HIS A 79 -0.23 9.68 -15.19
N ALA A 80 -1.32 9.02 -15.56
CA ALA A 80 -2.47 9.66 -16.21
C ALA A 80 -3.12 10.73 -15.31
N ILE A 81 -3.32 10.41 -14.02
CA ILE A 81 -3.86 11.35 -13.02
C ILE A 81 -2.99 12.62 -12.92
N LYS A 82 -1.68 12.49 -13.15
CA LYS A 82 -0.73 13.61 -13.15
C LYS A 82 -0.58 14.30 -14.52
N GLY A 83 -1.40 13.93 -15.50
CA GLY A 83 -1.40 14.53 -16.83
C GLY A 83 -0.28 14.06 -17.75
N ILE A 84 0.42 12.97 -17.40
CA ILE A 84 1.39 12.31 -18.28
C ILE A 84 0.61 11.51 -19.31
N GLY A 85 0.92 11.66 -20.58
CA GLY A 85 0.29 10.92 -21.68
C GLY A 85 1.21 9.85 -22.27
N CYS A 86 0.73 9.19 -23.32
CA CYS A 86 1.45 8.09 -23.96
C CYS A 86 2.80 8.55 -24.56
N LYS A 87 2.80 9.69 -25.21
CA LYS A 87 3.95 10.24 -25.95
C LYS A 87 5.12 10.67 -25.05
N GLU A 88 4.86 10.95 -23.78
CA GLU A 88 5.91 11.29 -22.83
C GLU A 88 6.86 10.11 -22.55
N CYS A 89 6.38 8.88 -22.79
CA CYS A 89 7.16 7.64 -22.67
C CYS A 89 7.43 6.97 -24.00
N HIS A 90 6.49 7.06 -24.96
CA HIS A 90 6.58 6.40 -26.26
C HIS A 90 6.81 7.42 -27.37
N ASP A 91 7.92 7.30 -28.06
CA ASP A 91 8.09 7.97 -29.36
C ASP A 91 7.51 7.07 -30.45
N VAL A 92 6.28 7.33 -30.84
CA VAL A 92 5.48 6.46 -31.72
C VAL A 92 6.10 6.35 -33.13
N HIS A 93 6.85 7.35 -33.56
CA HIS A 93 7.51 7.34 -34.87
C HIS A 93 8.79 6.48 -34.90
N PHE A 94 9.39 6.20 -33.72
CA PHE A 94 10.65 5.45 -33.58
C PHE A 94 10.50 4.15 -32.78
N LEU A 95 9.29 3.71 -32.46
CA LEU A 95 9.09 2.43 -31.78
C LEU A 95 9.56 1.27 -32.67
N ASN A 96 10.62 0.58 -32.27
CA ASN A 96 11.21 -0.48 -33.06
C ASN A 96 10.59 -1.85 -32.75
N LYS A 97 10.24 -2.66 -33.79
CA LYS A 97 9.68 -4.03 -33.66
C LYS A 97 10.65 -5.01 -32.98
N THR A 98 11.95 -4.84 -33.16
CA THR A 98 12.96 -5.79 -32.68
C THR A 98 13.42 -5.56 -31.24
N ALA A 99 13.28 -4.39 -30.75
CA ALA A 99 13.45 -4.15 -29.35
C ALA A 99 12.15 -4.57 -28.66
N LYS A 100 12.17 -5.69 -27.94
CA LYS A 100 11.48 -5.73 -26.66
C LYS A 100 12.04 -4.54 -25.89
N GLN A 101 11.66 -3.34 -26.28
CA GLN A 101 12.10 -2.12 -25.65
C GLN A 101 11.61 -2.23 -24.21
N ARG A 102 12.49 -2.78 -23.39
CA ARG A 102 12.51 -2.36 -22.02
C ARG A 102 12.49 -0.85 -22.10
N ILE A 103 11.35 -0.25 -21.79
CA ILE A 103 11.31 1.16 -21.46
C ILE A 103 12.13 1.23 -20.20
N ASP A 104 13.43 1.31 -20.39
CA ASP A 104 14.41 1.22 -19.34
C ASP A 104 14.71 2.62 -18.82
N ALA A 105 15.57 2.68 -17.86
CA ALA A 105 16.03 3.85 -17.15
C ALA A 105 16.03 5.18 -17.93
N PRO A 106 16.39 5.28 -19.24
CA PRO A 106 16.42 6.54 -19.97
C PRO A 106 15.09 7.29 -20.01
N VAL A 107 13.97 6.57 -20.08
CA VAL A 107 12.63 7.22 -20.07
C VAL A 107 12.23 7.61 -18.66
N CYS A 108 12.41 6.70 -17.69
CA CYS A 108 12.02 6.94 -16.30
C CYS A 108 12.89 8.03 -15.65
N VAL A 109 14.19 8.06 -15.94
CA VAL A 109 15.17 9.00 -15.34
C VAL A 109 14.87 10.46 -15.69
N ARG A 110 14.17 10.73 -16.79
CA ARG A 110 13.79 12.12 -17.15
C ARG A 110 13.02 12.82 -16.03
N CYS A 111 12.18 12.07 -15.31
CA CYS A 111 11.37 12.58 -14.21
C CYS A 111 11.80 12.01 -12.84
N HIS A 112 12.29 10.78 -12.79
CA HIS A 112 12.62 10.04 -11.54
C HIS A 112 14.14 9.96 -11.29
N LYS A 113 14.87 11.05 -11.49
CA LYS A 113 16.35 11.09 -11.39
C LYS A 113 16.87 10.56 -10.06
N GLU A 114 16.32 11.04 -8.96
CA GLU A 114 16.76 10.65 -7.61
C GLU A 114 16.49 9.16 -7.34
N THR A 115 15.30 8.68 -7.73
CA THR A 115 14.94 7.28 -7.59
C THR A 115 15.88 6.37 -8.39
N CYS A 116 16.19 6.75 -9.62
CA CYS A 116 17.13 6.00 -10.47
C CYS A 116 18.53 5.97 -9.86
N ALA A 117 19.03 7.11 -9.39
CA ALA A 117 20.36 7.18 -8.76
C ALA A 117 20.48 6.30 -7.50
N VAL A 118 19.39 6.19 -6.74
CA VAL A 118 19.32 5.28 -5.60
C VAL A 118 19.27 3.82 -6.07
N TYR A 119 18.43 3.54 -7.07
CA TYR A 119 18.25 2.20 -7.62
C TYR A 119 19.53 1.61 -8.23
N ASP A 120 20.36 2.41 -8.88
CA ASP A 120 21.65 2.00 -9.45
C ASP A 120 22.61 1.40 -8.40
N ASN A 121 22.40 1.74 -7.13
CA ASN A 121 23.12 1.17 -6.01
C ASN A 121 22.47 -0.08 -5.42
N SER A 122 21.28 -0.45 -5.86
CA SER A 122 20.56 -1.62 -5.36
C SER A 122 21.16 -2.95 -5.82
N ALA A 123 20.84 -4.01 -5.09
CA ALA A 123 21.23 -5.36 -5.48
C ALA A 123 20.55 -5.82 -6.78
N HIS A 124 19.35 -5.36 -7.06
CA HIS A 124 18.62 -5.68 -8.28
C HIS A 124 19.30 -5.10 -9.53
N TYR A 125 19.79 -3.88 -9.44
CA TYR A 125 20.53 -3.27 -10.53
C TYR A 125 21.91 -3.93 -10.72
N LYS A 126 22.71 -4.00 -9.63
CA LYS A 126 24.09 -4.47 -9.69
C LYS A 126 24.26 -5.95 -10.05
N LYS A 127 23.33 -6.80 -9.60
CA LYS A 127 23.44 -8.25 -9.76
C LYS A 127 22.53 -8.83 -10.81
N GLY A 128 21.39 -8.23 -11.07
CA GLY A 128 20.35 -8.80 -11.91
C GLY A 128 19.94 -7.95 -13.10
N ALA A 129 20.42 -6.71 -13.21
CA ALA A 129 19.98 -5.74 -14.21
C ALA A 129 18.44 -5.74 -14.39
N VAL A 130 17.71 -5.82 -13.28
CA VAL A 130 16.23 -5.78 -13.29
C VAL A 130 15.80 -4.37 -13.66
N SER A 131 14.99 -4.23 -14.70
CA SER A 131 14.51 -2.92 -15.12
C SER A 131 13.38 -2.41 -14.20
N CYS A 132 13.05 -1.12 -14.27
CA CYS A 132 11.92 -0.54 -13.56
C CYS A 132 10.61 -1.29 -13.86
N THR A 133 10.42 -1.69 -15.13
CA THR A 133 9.24 -2.45 -15.58
C THR A 133 9.23 -3.91 -15.12
N GLY A 134 10.33 -4.41 -14.58
CA GLY A 134 10.36 -5.71 -13.90
C GLY A 134 9.55 -5.74 -12.62
N CYS A 135 9.44 -4.59 -11.96
CA CYS A 135 8.64 -4.42 -10.73
C CYS A 135 7.36 -3.62 -10.97
N HIS A 136 7.39 -2.59 -11.81
CA HIS A 136 6.29 -1.68 -12.05
C HIS A 136 5.65 -1.90 -13.43
N ASN A 137 4.32 -1.90 -13.47
CA ASN A 137 3.60 -1.78 -14.74
C ASN A 137 3.27 -0.29 -14.97
N PRO A 138 3.97 0.41 -15.88
CA PRO A 138 3.79 1.85 -16.07
C PRO A 138 2.39 2.21 -16.59
N HIS A 139 1.67 1.27 -17.21
CA HIS A 139 0.30 1.49 -17.70
C HIS A 139 -0.78 1.30 -16.63
N ASN A 140 -0.41 0.82 -15.45
CA ASN A 140 -1.34 0.66 -14.33
C ASN A 140 -0.60 0.83 -12.99
N ILE A 141 0.25 1.85 -12.91
CA ILE A 141 0.98 2.11 -11.68
C ILE A 141 0.09 2.87 -10.70
N LYS A 142 0.01 2.35 -9.49
CA LYS A 142 -0.70 2.94 -8.36
C LYS A 142 0.31 3.53 -7.38
N THR A 143 -0.13 4.48 -6.55
CA THR A 143 0.67 4.89 -5.40
C THR A 143 0.82 3.72 -4.43
N TYR A 144 1.89 3.73 -3.66
CA TYR A 144 2.12 2.66 -2.67
C TYR A 144 1.00 2.56 -1.63
N LYS A 145 0.36 3.68 -1.32
CA LYS A 145 -0.79 3.73 -0.40
C LYS A 145 -2.08 3.14 -0.96
N GLU A 146 -2.25 3.16 -2.27
CA GLU A 146 -3.42 2.57 -2.95
C GLU A 146 -3.32 1.06 -3.08
N LEU A 147 -2.12 0.50 -3.00
CA LEU A 147 -1.91 -0.94 -3.01
C LEU A 147 -2.28 -1.54 -1.65
N ASN A 148 -3.00 -2.65 -1.65
CA ASN A 148 -3.19 -3.44 -0.44
C ASN A 148 -1.92 -4.25 -0.11
N ALA A 149 -1.85 -4.83 1.09
CA ALA A 149 -0.67 -5.57 1.55
C ALA A 149 -0.29 -6.74 0.60
N ASN A 150 -1.28 -7.47 0.08
CA ASN A 150 -1.03 -8.57 -0.85
C ASN A 150 -0.47 -8.08 -2.19
N GLU A 151 -1.00 -6.98 -2.73
CA GLU A 151 -0.48 -6.37 -3.96
C GLU A 151 0.97 -5.90 -3.78
N ARG A 152 1.30 -5.29 -2.63
CA ARG A 152 2.66 -4.86 -2.31
C ARG A 152 3.63 -6.05 -2.18
N MET A 153 3.22 -7.09 -1.48
CA MET A 153 3.99 -8.33 -1.36
C MET A 153 4.17 -9.03 -2.70
N ALA A 154 3.15 -9.02 -3.57
CA ALA A 154 3.18 -9.64 -4.88
C ALA A 154 4.25 -9.04 -5.80
N VAL A 155 4.61 -7.77 -5.63
CA VAL A 155 5.70 -7.16 -6.41
C VAL A 155 7.00 -7.95 -6.25
N CYS A 156 7.32 -8.37 -5.03
CA CYS A 156 8.54 -9.11 -4.72
C CYS A 156 8.38 -10.62 -4.94
N SER A 157 7.28 -11.19 -4.48
CA SER A 157 7.06 -12.64 -4.48
C SER A 157 6.82 -13.24 -5.88
N ARG A 158 6.57 -12.42 -6.91
CA ARG A 158 6.59 -12.88 -8.31
C ARG A 158 7.90 -13.57 -8.69
N CYS A 159 9.01 -13.08 -8.17
CA CYS A 159 10.35 -13.63 -8.42
C CYS A 159 10.90 -14.38 -7.20
N HIS A 160 10.67 -13.88 -6.00
CA HIS A 160 11.17 -14.45 -4.75
C HIS A 160 10.16 -15.42 -4.12
N LYS A 161 9.87 -16.53 -4.81
CA LYS A 161 8.83 -17.49 -4.40
C LYS A 161 9.13 -18.23 -3.09
N ASN A 162 10.40 -18.47 -2.79
CA ASN A 162 10.84 -19.22 -1.60
C ASN A 162 11.29 -18.30 -0.47
N TYR A 163 10.68 -17.15 -0.32
CA TYR A 163 11.10 -16.17 0.68
C TYR A 163 10.94 -16.70 2.12
N THR A 164 9.91 -17.45 2.44
CA THR A 164 9.70 -18.05 3.77
C THR A 164 10.85 -18.97 4.17
N ASP A 165 11.31 -19.80 3.25
CA ASP A 165 12.43 -20.73 3.51
C ASP A 165 13.75 -20.00 3.76
N LYS A 166 13.96 -18.89 3.03
CA LYS A 166 15.17 -18.06 3.19
C LYS A 166 15.17 -17.27 4.51
N HIS A 167 14.04 -17.12 5.15
CA HIS A 167 13.90 -16.37 6.40
C HIS A 167 13.63 -17.27 7.62
N ARG A 168 13.93 -18.57 7.56
CA ARG A 168 13.77 -19.49 8.71
C ARG A 168 14.57 -19.11 9.95
N TRP A 169 15.62 -18.30 9.76
CA TRP A 169 16.42 -17.74 10.83
C TRP A 169 15.67 -16.70 11.68
N LEU A 170 14.64 -16.05 11.09
CA LEU A 170 13.85 -15.02 11.75
C LEU A 170 12.84 -15.66 12.71
N PRO A 171 12.89 -15.36 14.01
CA PRO A 171 11.88 -15.85 14.95
C PRO A 171 10.47 -15.42 14.51
N ASN A 172 9.49 -16.31 14.67
CA ASN A 172 8.10 -16.05 14.29
C ASN A 172 7.94 -15.55 12.83
N THR A 173 8.69 -16.12 11.91
CA THR A 173 8.74 -15.73 10.48
C THR A 173 7.39 -15.44 9.87
N MET A 174 6.41 -16.33 10.07
CA MET A 174 5.06 -16.17 9.52
C MET A 174 4.32 -14.96 10.09
N LEU A 175 4.55 -14.68 11.38
CA LEU A 175 3.95 -13.52 12.02
C LEU A 175 4.54 -12.23 11.46
N HIS A 176 5.85 -12.16 11.25
CA HIS A 176 6.48 -11.02 10.60
C HIS A 176 5.90 -10.78 9.21
N PHE A 177 5.76 -11.81 8.38
CA PHE A 177 5.18 -11.67 7.04
C PHE A 177 3.67 -11.39 7.02
N THR A 178 2.98 -11.55 8.14
CA THR A 178 1.59 -11.09 8.27
C THR A 178 1.50 -9.58 8.41
N TYR A 179 2.48 -8.97 9.08
CA TYR A 179 2.46 -7.55 9.43
C TYR A 179 3.48 -6.69 8.69
N LEU A 180 4.50 -7.31 8.08
CA LEU A 180 5.59 -6.60 7.44
C LEU A 180 5.68 -6.94 5.96
N GLU A 181 6.03 -5.94 5.19
CA GLU A 181 6.32 -6.06 3.77
C GLU A 181 7.81 -6.24 3.55
N CYS A 182 8.19 -6.81 2.40
CA CYS A 182 9.60 -7.02 2.05
C CYS A 182 10.41 -5.72 2.13
N ALA A 183 9.85 -4.62 1.66
CA ALA A 183 10.50 -3.31 1.69
C ALA A 183 10.74 -2.76 3.10
N THR A 184 10.01 -3.23 4.11
CA THR A 184 10.21 -2.83 5.51
C THR A 184 11.63 -3.18 5.97
N CYS A 185 12.13 -4.35 5.56
CA CYS A 185 13.46 -4.81 5.89
C CYS A 185 14.46 -4.53 4.75
N HIS A 186 14.09 -4.84 3.50
CA HIS A 186 15.00 -4.80 2.36
C HIS A 186 15.20 -3.42 1.72
N SER A 187 14.51 -2.40 2.21
CA SER A 187 14.73 -0.99 1.85
C SER A 187 14.92 -0.16 3.11
N PRO A 188 16.12 -0.19 3.72
CA PRO A 188 16.36 0.33 5.07
C PRO A 188 16.11 1.83 5.21
N ARG A 189 16.34 2.61 4.16
CA ARG A 189 16.08 4.05 4.16
C ARG A 189 14.63 4.43 3.89
N SER A 190 13.78 3.46 3.57
CA SER A 190 12.36 3.73 3.34
C SER A 190 11.70 4.32 4.58
N GLU A 191 10.87 5.32 4.34
CA GLU A 191 10.05 5.90 5.40
C GLU A 191 8.99 4.89 5.83
N LYS A 192 8.88 4.67 7.12
CA LYS A 192 8.00 3.68 7.72
C LYS A 192 7.11 4.36 8.75
N SER A 193 5.87 3.92 8.83
CA SER A 193 4.91 4.43 9.81
C SER A 193 4.14 3.27 10.41
N MET A 194 3.80 3.37 11.67
CA MET A 194 2.84 2.46 12.26
C MET A 194 1.43 2.81 11.80
N VAL A 195 0.69 1.81 11.40
CA VAL A 195 -0.70 1.98 10.99
C VAL A 195 -1.61 1.11 11.83
N PHE A 196 -2.74 1.69 12.25
CA PHE A 196 -3.81 1.01 12.96
C PHE A 196 -5.01 0.87 12.03
N PHE A 197 -5.70 -0.25 12.10
CA PHE A 197 -6.90 -0.50 11.33
C PHE A 197 -7.83 -1.44 12.07
N PHE A 198 -9.11 -1.30 11.79
CA PHE A 198 -10.11 -2.23 12.32
C PHE A 198 -10.21 -3.45 11.42
N ALA A 199 -10.26 -4.62 12.02
CA ALA A 199 -10.37 -5.89 11.34
C ALA A 199 -11.46 -6.75 11.98
N ARG A 200 -11.98 -7.70 11.20
CA ARG A 200 -12.89 -8.74 11.66
C ARG A 200 -12.18 -10.08 11.67
N ARG A 201 -12.44 -10.86 12.70
CA ARG A 201 -12.00 -12.25 12.75
C ARG A 201 -12.93 -13.11 11.89
N GLU A 202 -12.36 -13.90 11.01
CA GLU A 202 -13.03 -14.89 10.17
C GLU A 202 -12.38 -16.24 10.40
N GLY A 203 -12.82 -16.95 11.44
CA GLY A 203 -12.19 -18.18 11.91
C GLY A 203 -10.76 -17.91 12.41
N GLN A 204 -9.77 -18.48 11.72
CA GLN A 204 -8.34 -18.24 12.04
C GLN A 204 -7.72 -17.08 11.27
N LYS A 205 -8.46 -16.47 10.36
CA LYS A 205 -7.98 -15.35 9.55
C LYS A 205 -8.50 -14.04 10.12
N LYS A 206 -7.81 -12.96 9.77
CA LYS A 206 -8.24 -11.58 10.03
C LYS A 206 -8.45 -10.89 8.69
N ALA A 207 -9.55 -10.19 8.56
CA ALA A 207 -9.86 -9.39 7.39
C ALA A 207 -10.05 -7.93 7.82
N PRO A 208 -9.33 -6.96 7.23
CA PRO A 208 -9.60 -5.55 7.45
C PRO A 208 -11.06 -5.23 7.12
N LEU A 209 -11.68 -4.38 7.92
CA LEU A 209 -13.05 -3.96 7.67
C LEU A 209 -13.13 -3.18 6.35
N THR A 210 -14.15 -3.47 5.56
CA THR A 210 -14.45 -2.76 4.32
C THR A 210 -15.29 -1.52 4.58
N PHE A 211 -15.42 -0.65 3.59
CA PHE A 211 -16.32 0.50 3.65
C PHE A 211 -17.78 0.05 3.88
N GLY A 212 -18.19 -1.06 3.27
CA GLY A 212 -19.51 -1.65 3.48
C GLY A 212 -19.74 -2.11 4.92
N ASP A 213 -18.74 -2.70 5.57
CA ASP A 213 -18.81 -3.09 6.98
C ASP A 213 -19.00 -1.87 7.87
N PHE A 214 -18.24 -0.80 7.63
CA PHE A 214 -18.37 0.46 8.37
C PHE A 214 -19.76 1.09 8.21
N THR A 215 -20.23 1.25 6.98
CA THR A 215 -21.53 1.87 6.72
C THR A 215 -22.67 1.02 7.21
N GLY A 216 -22.57 -0.30 7.10
CA GLY A 216 -23.59 -1.24 7.64
C GLY A 216 -23.73 -1.17 9.15
N ILE A 217 -22.60 -1.05 9.88
CA ILE A 217 -22.60 -1.02 11.35
C ILE A 217 -22.96 0.38 11.88
N LEU A 218 -22.41 1.42 11.28
CA LEU A 218 -22.62 2.80 11.72
C LEU A 218 -24.04 3.29 11.41
N GLY A 219 -24.67 2.73 10.39
CA GLY A 219 -26.04 3.03 10.03
C GLY A 219 -26.28 4.49 9.61
N SER A 220 -27.51 4.84 9.32
CA SER A 220 -27.94 6.21 9.07
C SER A 220 -28.23 6.90 10.41
N GLY A 221 -27.43 7.88 10.80
CA GLY A 221 -27.65 8.67 12.02
C GLY A 221 -26.38 9.20 12.66
N GLY A 222 -26.43 9.64 13.91
CA GLY A 222 -25.37 10.33 14.65
C GLY A 222 -24.00 9.67 14.71
N LYS A 223 -23.89 8.39 14.34
CA LYS A 223 -22.62 7.65 14.24
C LYS A 223 -21.83 8.01 12.99
N ILE A 224 -22.50 8.36 11.89
CA ILE A 224 -21.87 8.91 10.68
C ILE A 224 -21.29 10.29 10.98
N SER A 225 -21.90 11.06 11.87
CA SER A 225 -21.40 12.37 12.26
C SER A 225 -20.01 12.29 12.92
N MET A 226 -19.74 11.23 13.67
CA MET A 226 -18.42 11.00 14.29
C MET A 226 -17.34 10.73 13.24
N LEU A 227 -17.59 9.89 12.21
CA LEU A 227 -16.66 9.72 11.10
C LEU A 227 -16.47 11.02 10.34
N ALA A 228 -17.56 11.74 10.04
CA ALA A 228 -17.49 13.03 9.37
C ALA A 228 -16.72 14.10 10.18
N GLN A 229 -16.75 14.01 11.51
CA GLN A 229 -15.93 14.86 12.38
C GLN A 229 -14.46 14.51 12.24
N ILE A 230 -14.09 13.23 12.39
CA ILE A 230 -12.72 12.74 12.26
C ILE A 230 -12.17 13.05 10.85
N GLU A 231 -12.97 12.86 9.80
CA GLU A 231 -12.60 13.18 8.43
C GLU A 231 -12.39 14.70 8.24
N ARG A 232 -13.20 15.52 8.88
CA ARG A 232 -13.09 16.98 8.83
C ARG A 232 -11.83 17.47 9.52
N ASP A 233 -11.53 16.93 10.68
CA ASP A 233 -10.37 17.30 11.48
C ASP A 233 -9.06 16.74 10.85
N ARG A 234 -9.19 15.77 9.95
CA ARG A 234 -8.08 15.06 9.28
C ARG A 234 -7.02 14.51 10.23
N VAL A 235 -7.43 14.26 11.46
CA VAL A 235 -6.57 13.77 12.54
C VAL A 235 -7.42 12.87 13.43
N ALA A 236 -6.87 11.73 13.83
CA ALA A 236 -7.48 10.84 14.81
C ALA A 236 -6.78 10.99 16.17
N THR A 237 -7.54 11.02 17.23
CA THR A 237 -7.05 10.93 18.61
C THR A 237 -7.29 9.53 19.17
N SER A 238 -6.65 9.21 20.29
CA SER A 238 -6.94 7.96 21.01
C SER A 238 -8.42 7.83 21.41
N ALA A 239 -9.03 8.95 21.82
CA ALA A 239 -10.45 8.98 22.17
C ALA A 239 -11.34 8.65 20.96
N ASP A 240 -10.98 9.14 19.77
CA ASP A 240 -11.72 8.82 18.54
C ASP A 240 -11.60 7.33 18.20
N ILE A 241 -10.42 6.75 18.35
CA ILE A 241 -10.19 5.32 18.10
C ILE A 241 -10.98 4.46 19.08
N GLU A 242 -10.98 4.82 20.36
CA GLU A 242 -11.75 4.12 21.39
C GLU A 242 -13.25 4.22 21.14
N ALA A 243 -13.73 5.42 20.78
CA ALA A 243 -15.13 5.66 20.48
C ALA A 243 -15.58 4.87 19.23
N LEU A 244 -14.77 4.86 18.17
CA LEU A 244 -15.00 4.04 16.97
C LEU A 244 -15.02 2.55 17.32
N PHE A 245 -14.04 2.09 18.09
CA PHE A 245 -13.97 0.69 18.52
C PHE A 245 -15.24 0.30 19.29
N ALA A 246 -15.67 1.12 20.25
CA ALA A 246 -16.87 0.85 21.04
C ALA A 246 -18.15 0.78 20.21
N VAL A 247 -18.26 1.62 19.17
CA VAL A 247 -19.41 1.61 18.27
C VAL A 247 -19.37 0.39 17.35
N LEU A 248 -18.24 0.09 16.74
CA LEU A 248 -18.07 -1.05 15.86
C LEU A 248 -18.24 -2.39 16.60
N GLN A 249 -17.81 -2.44 17.87
CA GLN A 249 -17.97 -3.62 18.72
C GLN A 249 -19.44 -3.96 18.98
N LYS A 250 -20.34 -2.97 19.02
CA LYS A 250 -21.78 -3.24 19.15
C LYS A 250 -22.36 -4.00 17.94
N GLY A 251 -21.77 -3.81 16.75
CA GLY A 251 -22.19 -4.51 15.54
C GLY A 251 -21.49 -5.86 15.32
N LEU A 252 -20.19 -5.94 15.60
CA LEU A 252 -19.36 -7.12 15.33
C LEU A 252 -19.06 -7.97 16.57
N GLY A 253 -19.40 -7.47 17.75
CA GLY A 253 -19.18 -8.21 18.99
C GLY A 253 -17.71 -8.54 19.23
N ARG A 254 -17.46 -9.81 19.56
CA ARG A 254 -16.12 -10.32 19.88
C ARG A 254 -15.21 -10.51 18.68
N ASP A 255 -15.74 -10.39 17.47
CA ASP A 255 -14.97 -10.59 16.24
C ASP A 255 -14.28 -9.32 15.77
N LEU A 256 -14.60 -8.16 16.36
CA LEU A 256 -13.90 -6.92 16.09
C LEU A 256 -12.51 -6.92 16.73
N LEU A 257 -11.54 -6.50 15.95
CA LEU A 257 -10.15 -6.32 16.37
C LEU A 257 -9.68 -4.92 15.98
N LEU A 258 -8.86 -4.29 16.81
CA LEU A 258 -7.96 -3.23 16.39
C LEU A 258 -6.60 -3.88 16.15
N ASP A 259 -6.13 -3.83 14.92
CA ASP A 259 -4.86 -4.44 14.51
C ASP A 259 -3.87 -3.35 14.10
N ALA A 260 -2.60 -3.67 14.11
CA ALA A 260 -1.54 -2.75 13.76
C ALA A 260 -0.57 -3.42 12.77
N SER A 261 0.03 -2.59 11.91
CA SER A 261 1.05 -3.03 10.97
C SER A 261 2.06 -1.91 10.75
N ILE A 262 3.19 -2.22 10.13
CA ILE A 262 4.15 -1.21 9.68
C ILE A 262 3.94 -1.02 8.18
N LEU A 263 3.54 0.18 7.79
CA LEU A 263 3.40 0.58 6.40
C LEU A 263 4.65 1.32 5.96
N VAL A 264 5.22 0.92 4.84
CA VAL A 264 6.22 1.72 4.15
C VAL A 264 5.48 2.85 3.42
N THR A 265 5.70 4.09 3.82
CA THR A 265 4.98 5.25 3.25
C THR A 265 5.68 5.82 2.03
N LYS A 266 7.00 5.68 1.97
CA LYS A 266 7.81 6.06 0.82
C LYS A 266 8.93 5.05 0.64
N VAL A 267 8.86 4.31 -0.46
CA VAL A 267 9.89 3.31 -0.80
C VAL A 267 11.11 4.00 -1.37
N TYR A 268 12.25 3.80 -0.75
CA TYR A 268 13.55 4.06 -1.37
C TYR A 268 13.98 2.79 -2.13
N HIS A 269 14.51 2.97 -3.33
CA HIS A 269 14.86 1.85 -4.21
C HIS A 269 16.28 1.30 -3.92
N ASP A 270 16.72 1.39 -2.68
CA ASP A 270 18.02 0.92 -2.17
C ASP A 270 18.02 -0.56 -1.77
N HIS A 271 17.17 -1.37 -2.41
CA HIS A 271 16.98 -2.77 -2.09
C HIS A 271 18.30 -3.52 -1.93
N SER A 272 18.57 -4.03 -0.73
CA SER A 272 19.81 -4.70 -0.37
C SER A 272 19.61 -6.20 -0.11
N VAL A 273 20.67 -7.00 -0.41
CA VAL A 273 20.68 -8.44 -0.15
C VAL A 273 21.10 -8.73 1.29
N LYS A 274 22.02 -7.92 1.83
CA LYS A 274 22.48 -8.05 3.20
C LYS A 274 21.84 -6.98 4.06
N VAL A 275 21.00 -7.45 4.92
CA VAL A 275 20.30 -6.65 5.91
C VAL A 275 21.08 -6.72 7.24
N ALA A 276 22.43 -6.69 7.16
CA ALA A 276 23.28 -6.74 8.36
C ALA A 276 22.92 -5.69 9.42
N ALA A 277 22.27 -4.60 8.99
CA ALA A 277 21.75 -3.59 9.89
C ALA A 277 20.34 -3.90 10.42
N GLU A 278 19.63 -4.86 9.84
CA GLU A 278 18.24 -5.23 10.18
C GLU A 278 18.16 -6.60 10.85
N GLU A 279 19.29 -7.31 10.95
CA GLU A 279 19.42 -8.44 11.86
C GLU A 279 19.37 -7.99 13.34
N SER A 280 19.44 -6.67 13.61
CA SER A 280 19.17 -6.13 14.93
C SER A 280 17.66 -5.99 15.15
N CYS A 281 17.12 -6.86 15.99
CA CYS A 281 15.72 -6.82 16.42
C CYS A 281 15.33 -5.46 17.03
N ASP A 282 16.31 -4.78 17.64
CA ASP A 282 16.12 -3.49 18.31
C ASP A 282 15.69 -2.36 17.38
N ARG A 283 15.97 -2.45 16.09
CA ARG A 283 15.51 -1.44 15.13
C ARG A 283 13.98 -1.36 15.02
N CYS A 284 13.31 -2.48 15.28
CA CYS A 284 11.84 -2.56 15.27
C CYS A 284 11.29 -2.79 16.68
N HIS A 285 12.02 -3.51 17.54
CA HIS A 285 11.57 -3.90 18.88
C HIS A 285 12.16 -2.99 19.97
N SER A 286 12.49 -1.74 19.66
CA SER A 286 12.85 -0.71 20.64
C SER A 286 11.80 0.40 20.65
N LYS A 287 11.79 1.17 21.76
CA LYS A 287 10.91 2.34 21.90
C LYS A 287 11.30 3.49 20.96
N GLU A 288 12.54 3.48 20.49
CA GLU A 288 13.14 4.46 19.60
C GLU A 288 12.96 4.09 18.12
N ALA A 289 12.20 3.04 17.80
CA ALA A 289 11.96 2.65 16.41
C ALA A 289 11.26 3.78 15.63
N SER A 290 11.87 4.19 14.53
CA SER A 290 11.47 5.40 13.77
C SER A 290 10.02 5.39 13.26
N PHE A 291 9.41 4.23 13.10
CA PHE A 291 8.01 4.14 12.66
C PHE A 291 7.01 4.59 13.73
N TYR A 292 7.43 4.79 14.99
CA TYR A 292 6.57 5.38 16.02
C TYR A 292 6.48 6.90 15.92
N GLU A 293 7.38 7.55 15.19
CA GLU A 293 7.35 9.00 14.98
C GLU A 293 6.16 9.42 14.11
N SER A 294 5.67 8.52 13.28
CA SER A 294 4.51 8.77 12.44
C SER A 294 3.52 7.60 12.49
N MET A 295 2.35 7.88 13.06
CA MET A 295 1.30 6.89 13.22
C MET A 295 0.04 7.32 12.49
N TYR A 296 -0.64 6.37 11.87
CA TYR A 296 -1.89 6.63 11.13
C TYR A 296 -2.97 5.64 11.53
N LEU A 297 -4.20 6.13 11.62
CA LEU A 297 -5.40 5.30 11.58
C LEU A 297 -5.84 5.15 10.13
N ILE A 298 -6.03 3.91 9.68
CA ILE A 298 -6.57 3.62 8.36
C ILE A 298 -8.07 3.35 8.51
N LEU A 299 -8.87 4.14 7.83
CA LEU A 299 -10.31 3.91 7.70
C LEU A 299 -10.65 3.60 6.25
N PRO A 300 -11.49 2.58 6.00
CA PRO A 300 -11.96 2.30 4.66
C PRO A 300 -12.90 3.43 4.19
N ALA A 301 -12.70 3.92 2.98
CA ALA A 301 -13.51 4.94 2.33
C ALA A 301 -14.14 4.38 1.04
N GLN A 302 -15.08 5.10 0.46
CA GLN A 302 -15.75 4.69 -0.76
C GLN A 302 -14.78 4.49 -1.93
N GLN A 303 -13.70 5.29 -1.96
CA GLN A 303 -12.62 5.15 -2.92
C GLN A 303 -11.29 4.96 -2.17
N GLY A 304 -10.91 3.69 -1.92
CA GLY A 304 -9.65 3.36 -1.27
C GLY A 304 -9.67 3.48 0.26
N ASN A 305 -8.59 3.96 0.83
CA ASN A 305 -8.41 4.10 2.28
C ASN A 305 -8.10 5.55 2.66
N LEU A 306 -8.69 6.00 3.75
CA LEU A 306 -8.37 7.26 4.38
C LEU A 306 -7.25 7.03 5.42
N TYR A 307 -6.16 7.78 5.30
CA TYR A 307 -5.04 7.74 6.23
C TYR A 307 -5.09 8.99 7.12
N LEU A 308 -5.42 8.80 8.38
CA LEU A 308 -5.55 9.87 9.36
C LEU A 308 -4.34 9.86 10.28
N PRO A 309 -3.51 10.91 10.30
CA PRO A 309 -2.46 11.03 11.28
C PRO A 309 -3.04 10.92 12.69
N VAL A 310 -2.41 10.14 13.52
CA VAL A 310 -2.80 10.02 14.91
C VAL A 310 -2.04 11.04 15.72
N LYS A 311 -2.78 11.95 16.36
CA LYS A 311 -2.22 12.96 17.27
C LYS A 311 -2.55 12.65 18.72
N GLY A 312 -1.66 13.10 19.58
CA GLY A 312 -1.81 12.99 21.01
C GLY A 312 -1.06 11.81 21.60
N THR A 313 -1.33 11.56 22.83
CA THR A 313 -0.69 10.56 23.66
C THR A 313 -1.24 9.15 23.38
N LEU A 314 -1.19 8.69 22.12
CA LEU A 314 -1.46 7.28 21.84
C LEU A 314 -0.61 6.37 22.70
N LEU A 315 0.65 6.80 22.95
CA LEU A 315 1.55 6.15 23.89
C LEU A 315 1.05 6.21 25.34
N SER A 316 0.13 7.12 25.68
CA SER A 316 -0.47 7.25 27.01
C SER A 316 -1.88 6.70 27.10
N SER A 317 -2.54 6.43 25.97
CA SER A 317 -3.80 5.70 26.00
C SER A 317 -3.51 4.22 26.24
N TYR A 318 -4.08 3.71 27.29
CA TYR A 318 -3.82 2.36 27.79
C TYR A 318 -3.95 1.24 26.73
N PRO A 319 -4.98 1.20 25.85
CA PRO A 319 -5.08 0.15 24.84
C PRO A 319 -3.97 0.19 23.78
N LEU A 320 -3.54 1.37 23.39
CA LEU A 320 -2.54 1.54 22.35
C LEU A 320 -1.12 1.38 22.87
N GLN A 321 -0.83 1.88 24.06
CA GLN A 321 0.41 1.60 24.75
C GLN A 321 0.61 0.09 24.90
N MET A 322 -0.44 -0.62 25.15
CA MET A 322 -0.44 -2.06 25.31
C MET A 322 -0.20 -2.82 23.99
N VAL A 323 -0.79 -2.35 22.86
CA VAL A 323 -0.44 -2.89 21.54
C VAL A 323 1.02 -2.64 21.24
N LEU A 324 1.53 -1.45 21.54
CA LEU A 324 2.93 -1.11 21.38
C LEU A 324 3.82 -1.97 22.27
N ASP A 325 3.47 -2.14 23.54
CA ASP A 325 4.20 -2.98 24.47
C ASP A 325 4.21 -4.46 24.03
N ILE A 326 3.09 -4.96 23.51
CA ILE A 326 2.99 -6.30 22.95
C ILE A 326 3.84 -6.45 21.69
N VAL A 327 3.80 -5.48 20.79
CA VAL A 327 4.62 -5.48 19.57
C VAL A 327 6.10 -5.34 19.93
N LEU A 328 6.45 -4.51 20.91
CA LEU A 328 7.81 -4.28 21.36
C LEU A 328 8.36 -5.42 22.24
N ILE A 329 7.53 -5.89 23.17
CA ILE A 329 7.89 -6.94 24.15
C ILE A 329 7.61 -8.33 23.56
N GLY A 330 6.88 -8.41 22.47
CA GLY A 330 6.37 -9.62 21.80
C GLY A 330 7.41 -10.67 21.44
N GLN A 331 8.35 -10.85 22.29
CA GLN A 331 9.41 -11.86 22.22
C GLN A 331 8.83 -13.28 22.38
N GLY A 332 7.94 -13.64 21.48
CA GLY A 332 7.55 -15.04 21.28
C GLY A 332 6.72 -15.73 22.35
N LYS A 333 6.32 -15.04 23.41
CA LYS A 333 5.55 -15.63 24.51
C LYS A 333 4.06 -15.33 24.47
N ILE A 334 3.65 -14.28 23.79
CA ILE A 334 2.24 -13.90 23.69
C ILE A 334 1.67 -14.47 22.40
N LYS A 335 0.69 -15.33 22.53
CA LYS A 335 -0.02 -15.90 21.38
C LYS A 335 -0.95 -14.85 20.77
N GLN A 336 -1.17 -14.92 19.45
CA GLN A 336 -2.11 -14.03 18.77
C GLN A 336 -3.51 -14.06 19.41
N ALA A 337 -3.95 -15.23 19.89
CA ALA A 337 -5.22 -15.38 20.60
C ALA A 337 -5.28 -14.53 21.89
N ASP A 338 -4.15 -14.32 22.54
CA ASP A 338 -4.07 -13.53 23.76
C ASP A 338 -4.19 -12.03 23.45
N ILE A 339 -3.55 -11.58 22.36
CA ILE A 339 -3.70 -10.20 21.83
C ILE A 339 -5.15 -9.96 21.44
N ASP A 340 -5.75 -10.89 20.72
CA ASP A 340 -7.13 -10.82 20.30
C ASP A 340 -8.11 -10.84 21.49
N GLY A 341 -7.79 -11.58 22.54
CA GLY A 341 -8.52 -11.60 23.80
C GLY A 341 -8.57 -10.23 24.46
N LEU A 342 -7.45 -9.55 24.43
CA LEU A 342 -7.25 -8.25 25.06
C LEU A 342 -8.18 -7.15 24.53
N PHE A 343 -8.40 -7.09 23.23
CA PHE A 343 -9.29 -6.10 22.60
C PHE A 343 -10.78 -6.39 22.80
N LYS A 344 -11.12 -7.59 23.25
CA LYS A 344 -12.49 -7.99 23.54
C LYS A 344 -12.99 -7.53 24.92
N LEU A 345 -12.06 -7.17 25.79
CA LEU A 345 -12.35 -6.82 27.18
C LEU A 345 -12.62 -5.32 27.35
N GLY A 346 -13.42 -4.96 28.30
CA GLY A 346 -13.60 -3.54 28.72
C GLY A 346 -12.31 -2.97 29.33
N PRO A 347 -12.19 -1.62 29.49
CA PRO A 347 -10.95 -1.00 29.98
C PRO A 347 -10.42 -1.58 31.30
N ASN A 348 -11.31 -1.85 32.25
CA ASN A 348 -10.93 -2.43 33.54
C ASN A 348 -10.56 -3.92 33.46
N GLU A 349 -11.24 -4.66 32.59
CA GLU A 349 -10.96 -6.08 32.37
C GLU A 349 -9.66 -6.27 31.59
N ARG A 350 -9.34 -5.35 30.65
CA ARG A 350 -8.05 -5.35 29.94
C ARG A 350 -6.87 -5.19 30.89
N ALA A 351 -7.02 -4.32 31.90
CA ALA A 351 -5.98 -4.13 32.92
C ALA A 351 -5.67 -5.43 33.65
N ASN A 352 -6.69 -6.18 34.01
CA ASN A 352 -6.54 -7.46 34.68
C ASN A 352 -5.97 -8.54 33.76
N TYR A 353 -6.42 -8.58 32.49
CA TYR A 353 -5.96 -9.53 31.51
C TYR A 353 -4.48 -9.33 31.14
N ILE A 354 -4.00 -8.08 31.08
CA ILE A 354 -2.57 -7.79 30.88
C ILE A 354 -1.73 -8.26 32.05
N LYS A 355 -2.20 -8.05 33.27
CA LYS A 355 -1.54 -8.60 34.45
C LYS A 355 -1.42 -10.12 34.32
N GLU A 356 -2.47 -10.78 33.86
CA GLU A 356 -2.45 -12.21 33.65
C GLU A 356 -1.47 -12.67 32.56
N LEU A 357 -1.32 -11.94 31.47
CA LEU A 357 -0.45 -12.31 30.34
C LEU A 357 1.03 -11.97 30.60
N GLY A 358 1.28 -10.76 31.10
CA GLY A 358 2.64 -10.23 31.21
C GLY A 358 3.35 -10.55 32.53
N TYR A 359 2.57 -10.71 33.62
CA TYR A 359 3.12 -10.74 34.98
C TYR A 359 2.83 -12.02 35.76
N LYS A 360 2.20 -13.03 35.16
CA LYS A 360 1.88 -14.28 35.86
C LYS A 360 3.02 -14.87 36.66
N TRP A 361 4.22 -14.87 36.10
CA TRP A 361 5.41 -15.37 36.79
C TRP A 361 5.91 -14.41 37.87
N ILE A 362 5.81 -13.09 37.66
CA ILE A 362 6.19 -12.08 38.64
C ILE A 362 5.21 -12.10 39.81
N ASP A 363 3.92 -12.20 39.53
CA ASP A 363 2.89 -12.32 40.56
C ASP A 363 3.05 -13.61 41.36
N LEU A 364 3.38 -14.74 40.70
CA LEU A 364 3.61 -16.02 41.35
C LEU A 364 4.87 -16.00 42.21
N VAL A 365 5.96 -15.42 41.71
CA VAL A 365 7.19 -15.21 42.48
C VAL A 365 6.95 -14.21 43.63
N GLY A 366 6.23 -13.12 43.37
CA GLY A 366 5.86 -12.15 44.40
C GLY A 366 5.00 -12.75 45.50
N LEU A 367 4.00 -13.58 45.13
CA LEU A 367 3.17 -14.31 46.08
C LEU A 367 3.99 -15.32 46.88
N ALA A 368 4.89 -16.08 46.24
CA ALA A 368 5.78 -17.01 46.92
C ALA A 368 6.71 -16.29 47.91
N LEU A 369 7.28 -15.16 47.54
CA LEU A 369 8.09 -14.34 48.44
C LEU A 369 7.27 -13.76 49.59
N LEU A 370 6.06 -13.31 49.35
CA LEU A 370 5.15 -12.85 50.40
C LEU A 370 4.82 -13.97 51.39
N LEU A 371 4.50 -15.17 50.89
CA LEU A 371 4.22 -16.30 51.74
C LEU A 371 5.44 -16.73 52.55
N LEU A 372 6.64 -16.67 51.96
CA LEU A 372 7.89 -16.90 52.67
C LEU A 372 8.10 -15.93 53.84
N VAL A 373 7.87 -14.63 53.57
CA VAL A 373 7.99 -13.59 54.60
C VAL A 373 6.97 -13.82 55.71
N LEU A 374 5.71 -14.06 55.34
CA LEU A 374 4.63 -14.34 56.29
C LEU A 374 4.84 -15.61 57.12
N PHE A 375 5.57 -16.57 56.60
CA PHE A 375 5.93 -17.80 57.34
C PHE A 375 7.17 -17.62 58.22
N PHE A 376 8.26 -17.11 57.66
CA PHE A 376 9.56 -17.04 58.38
C PHE A 376 9.63 -15.91 59.42
N VAL A 377 8.95 -14.81 59.26
CA VAL A 377 8.95 -13.72 60.24
C VAL A 377 8.23 -14.17 61.52
N PRO A 378 7.02 -14.70 61.52
CA PRO A 378 6.41 -15.23 62.75
C PRO A 378 7.18 -16.40 63.35
N LEU A 379 7.69 -17.32 62.51
CA LEU A 379 8.52 -18.47 62.99
C LEU A 379 9.75 -17.95 63.72
N HIS A 380 10.43 -16.96 63.14
CA HIS A 380 11.61 -16.36 63.80
C HIS A 380 11.24 -15.71 65.15
N LEU A 381 10.11 -14.99 65.19
CA LEU A 381 9.62 -14.39 66.44
C LEU A 381 9.32 -15.43 67.50
N VAL A 382 8.65 -16.55 67.14
CA VAL A 382 8.34 -17.65 68.05
C VAL A 382 9.61 -18.33 68.53
N LEU A 383 10.54 -18.63 67.62
CA LEU A 383 11.82 -19.25 67.99
C LEU A 383 12.62 -18.33 68.92
N ARG A 384 12.65 -17.02 68.65
CA ARG A 384 13.31 -16.07 69.54
C ARG A 384 12.75 -16.04 70.94
N VAL A 385 11.43 -16.10 71.09
CA VAL A 385 10.75 -16.17 72.38
C VAL A 385 11.02 -17.48 73.11
N LEU A 386 11.16 -18.57 72.37
CA LEU A 386 11.41 -19.90 72.96
C LEU A 386 12.86 -20.15 73.32
N ILE A 387 13.81 -19.59 72.57
CA ILE A 387 15.24 -19.87 72.73
C ILE A 387 15.90 -18.82 73.64
N CYS A 388 15.38 -17.58 73.68
CA CYS A 388 15.91 -16.50 74.48
C CYS A 388 15.18 -16.34 75.83
N ARG A 389 14.46 -17.35 76.26
CA ARG A 389 14.02 -17.55 77.61
C ARG A 389 14.99 -18.56 78.25
#